data_15043b62efcbd9dee31318e57baf37ea
#
_entry.id   15043b62efcbd9dee31318e57baf37ea
#
_cell.length_a   1.000
_cell.length_b   1.000
_cell.length_c   1.000
_cell.angle_alpha   90.00
_cell.angle_beta   90.00
_cell.angle_gamma   90.00
#
_symmetry.space_group_name_H-M   'P 1'
#
loop_
_entity.id
_entity.type
_entity.pdbx_description
1 polymer ?
#
loop_
_entity_poly.entity_id
_entity_poly.type
_entity_poly.pdbx_seq_one_letter_code
_entity_poly.pdbx_strand_id
1 'polypeptide(L)'
;MSGLINPYGTPARVIQAVLARQVMAVANQDLLDELATVLARPKFRRWIALADAVASVEALGREADLRPEPGAVPQRVRDPDDDYLVALGDAAEAVIVTGDADLLEADLTPPAITARELLDRLGWT
;
A
#
# COMPACT_ATOMS: atom_id res chain seq x y z
N MET A 1 4.22 13.63 1.11
CA MET A 1 3.11 12.79 1.59
C MET A 1 3.58 11.36 1.71
N SER A 2 3.26 10.72 2.82
CA SER A 2 3.61 9.32 3.06
C SER A 2 2.36 8.45 3.01
N GLY A 3 2.40 7.35 2.29
CA GLY A 3 1.27 6.45 2.14
C GLY A 3 1.65 5.00 2.40
N LEU A 4 0.87 4.30 3.22
CA LEU A 4 0.95 2.87 3.41
C LEU A 4 0.06 2.20 2.35
N ILE A 5 0.66 1.39 1.49
CA ILE A 5 -0.03 0.80 0.35
C ILE A 5 -0.47 -0.61 0.70
N ASN A 6 -1.79 -0.83 0.69
CA ASN A 6 -2.34 -2.17 0.87
C ASN A 6 -2.14 -2.98 -0.41
N PRO A 7 -1.44 -4.15 -0.35
CA PRO A 7 -1.16 -4.95 -1.54
C PRO A 7 -2.40 -5.35 -2.35
N TYR A 8 -3.54 -5.50 -1.69
CA TYR A 8 -4.76 -5.97 -2.35
C TYR A 8 -5.56 -4.87 -3.06
N GLY A 9 -5.17 -3.61 -2.94
CA GLY A 9 -5.88 -2.51 -3.56
C GLY A 9 -5.01 -1.55 -4.32
N THR A 10 -3.79 -1.96 -4.70
CA THR A 10 -2.81 -1.06 -5.29
C THR A 10 -2.77 -1.20 -6.81
N PRO A 11 -3.31 -0.24 -7.58
CA PRO A 11 -3.14 -0.24 -9.02
C PRO A 11 -1.72 0.18 -9.41
N ALA A 12 -1.32 -0.21 -10.62
CA ALA A 12 0.01 0.11 -11.14
C ALA A 12 0.33 1.61 -11.11
N ARG A 13 -0.66 2.47 -11.28
CA ARG A 13 -0.46 3.93 -11.27
C ARG A 13 0.01 4.46 -9.93
N VAL A 14 -0.41 3.85 -8.81
CA VAL A 14 0.08 4.22 -7.49
C VAL A 14 1.57 3.89 -7.37
N ILE A 15 1.97 2.71 -7.85
CA ILE A 15 3.38 2.34 -7.88
C ILE A 15 4.18 3.32 -8.74
N GLN A 16 3.67 3.72 -9.91
CA GLN A 16 4.30 4.72 -10.75
C GLN A 16 4.48 6.07 -10.02
N ALA A 17 3.47 6.50 -9.25
CA ALA A 17 3.55 7.73 -8.47
C ALA A 17 4.65 7.65 -7.41
N VAL A 18 4.81 6.51 -6.74
CA VAL A 18 5.90 6.29 -5.79
C VAL A 18 7.25 6.36 -6.49
N LEU A 19 7.41 5.69 -7.62
CA LEU A 19 8.67 5.68 -8.37
C LEU A 19 9.00 7.05 -8.96
N ALA A 20 7.99 7.87 -9.24
CA ALA A 20 8.16 9.26 -9.66
C ALA A 20 8.40 10.21 -8.48
N ARG A 21 8.49 9.70 -7.26
CA ARG A 21 8.75 10.45 -6.03
C ARG A 21 7.65 11.48 -5.70
N GLN A 22 6.43 11.23 -6.14
CA GLN A 22 5.26 12.05 -5.81
C GLN A 22 4.68 11.69 -4.44
N VAL A 23 4.94 10.48 -3.97
CA VAL A 23 4.50 9.99 -2.66
C VAL A 23 5.57 9.05 -2.12
N MET A 24 5.83 9.12 -0.83
CA MET A 24 6.73 8.20 -0.14
C MET A 24 5.94 6.97 0.31
N ALA A 25 6.22 5.80 -0.25
CA ALA A 25 5.59 4.57 0.20
C ALA A 25 6.17 4.13 1.55
N VAL A 26 5.29 3.74 2.45
CA VAL A 26 5.67 3.09 3.71
C VAL A 26 5.32 1.62 3.60
N ALA A 27 6.25 0.75 3.93
CA ALA A 27 6.07 -0.70 3.85
C ALA A 27 6.99 -1.41 4.83
N ASN A 28 6.81 -2.71 4.92
CA ASN A 28 7.81 -3.60 5.48
C ASN A 28 8.02 -4.75 4.50
N GLN A 29 8.93 -5.66 4.82
CA GLN A 29 9.25 -6.76 3.91
C GLN A 29 8.04 -7.66 3.64
N ASP A 30 7.21 -7.90 4.66
CA ASP A 30 6.02 -8.75 4.50
C ASP A 30 5.01 -8.14 3.53
N LEU A 31 4.79 -6.83 3.58
CA LEU A 31 3.90 -6.14 2.63
C LEU A 31 4.45 -6.20 1.21
N LEU A 32 5.76 -6.06 1.05
CA LEU A 32 6.39 -6.19 -0.27
C LEU A 32 6.26 -7.59 -0.83
N ASP A 33 6.44 -8.62 0.01
CA ASP A 33 6.29 -10.02 -0.38
C ASP A 33 4.84 -10.31 -0.79
N GLU A 34 3.86 -9.80 -0.06
CA GLU A 34 2.45 -9.92 -0.42
C GLU A 34 2.14 -9.23 -1.74
N LEU A 35 2.68 -8.03 -1.96
CA LEU A 35 2.48 -7.31 -3.22
C LEU A 35 3.03 -8.11 -4.40
N ALA A 36 4.21 -8.70 -4.25
CA ALA A 36 4.80 -9.56 -5.28
C ALA A 36 3.90 -10.76 -5.57
N THR A 37 3.36 -11.40 -4.52
CA THR A 37 2.45 -12.53 -4.64
C THR A 37 1.16 -12.15 -5.36
N VAL A 38 0.57 -11.01 -5.02
CA VAL A 38 -0.67 -10.51 -5.64
C VAL A 38 -0.43 -10.20 -7.12
N LEU A 39 0.64 -9.50 -7.46
CA LEU A 39 0.95 -9.13 -8.84
C LEU A 39 1.36 -10.33 -9.70
N ALA A 40 1.79 -11.43 -9.08
CA ALA A 40 2.09 -12.67 -9.80
C ALA A 40 0.83 -13.41 -10.25
N ARG A 41 -0.36 -13.02 -9.79
CA ARG A 41 -1.61 -13.69 -10.18
C ARG A 41 -1.88 -13.52 -11.67
N PRO A 42 -2.38 -14.59 -12.37
CA PRO A 42 -2.59 -14.53 -13.82
C PRO A 42 -3.48 -13.39 -14.30
N LYS A 43 -4.44 -12.95 -13.49
CA LYS A 43 -5.37 -11.88 -13.87
C LYS A 43 -4.67 -10.54 -14.20
N PHE A 44 -3.46 -10.34 -13.69
CA PHE A 44 -2.72 -9.10 -13.94
C PHE A 44 -1.91 -9.14 -15.24
N ARG A 45 -1.80 -10.33 -15.91
CA ARG A 45 -1.03 -10.45 -17.17
C ARG A 45 -1.59 -9.60 -18.31
N ARG A 46 -2.86 -9.18 -18.22
CA ARG A 46 -3.48 -8.28 -19.19
C ARG A 46 -2.84 -6.89 -19.21
N TRP A 47 -2.35 -6.44 -18.08
CA TRP A 47 -1.86 -5.07 -17.90
C TRP A 47 -0.36 -4.99 -17.68
N ILE A 48 0.26 -6.05 -17.18
CA ILE A 48 1.68 -6.04 -16.87
C ILE A 48 2.26 -7.44 -17.04
N ALA A 49 3.42 -7.52 -17.70
CA ALA A 49 4.16 -8.77 -17.79
C ALA A 49 4.77 -9.14 -16.43
N LEU A 50 4.94 -10.44 -16.17
CA LEU A 50 5.47 -10.90 -14.88
C LEU A 50 6.85 -10.29 -14.57
N ALA A 51 7.74 -10.22 -15.55
CA ALA A 51 9.06 -9.62 -15.36
C ALA A 51 8.97 -8.14 -14.95
N ASP A 52 8.03 -7.40 -15.54
CA ASP A 52 7.81 -5.99 -15.20
C ASP A 52 7.20 -5.84 -13.81
N ALA A 53 6.31 -6.75 -13.41
CA ALA A 53 5.75 -6.76 -12.07
C ALA A 53 6.84 -6.99 -11.02
N VAL A 54 7.71 -7.96 -11.23
CA VAL A 54 8.85 -8.25 -10.34
C VAL A 54 9.76 -7.03 -10.24
N ALA A 55 10.12 -6.43 -11.37
CA ALA A 55 10.98 -5.25 -11.41
C ALA A 55 10.34 -4.07 -10.67
N SER A 56 9.03 -3.88 -10.79
CA SER A 56 8.30 -2.81 -10.11
C SER A 56 8.32 -2.98 -8.59
N VAL A 57 8.14 -4.20 -8.09
CA VAL A 57 8.18 -4.48 -6.65
C VAL A 57 9.60 -4.26 -6.10
N GLU A 58 10.61 -4.70 -6.83
CA GLU A 58 12.01 -4.47 -6.43
C GLU A 58 12.34 -2.97 -6.38
N ALA A 59 11.92 -2.21 -7.38
CA ALA A 59 12.11 -0.76 -7.40
C ALA A 59 11.36 -0.09 -6.25
N LEU A 60 10.12 -0.51 -5.98
CA LEU A 60 9.34 0.00 -4.86
C LEU A 60 10.05 -0.26 -3.53
N GLY A 61 10.61 -1.44 -3.35
CA GLY A 61 11.36 -1.79 -2.14
C GLY A 61 12.60 -0.92 -1.92
N ARG A 62 13.25 -0.46 -3.00
CA ARG A 62 14.39 0.44 -2.92
C ARG A 62 13.98 1.88 -2.56
N GLU A 63 12.80 2.31 -3.01
CA GLU A 63 12.33 3.69 -2.79
C GLU A 63 11.49 3.84 -1.53
N ALA A 64 10.92 2.75 -1.00
CA ALA A 64 10.02 2.81 0.14
C ALA A 64 10.75 3.09 1.46
N ASP A 65 10.04 3.74 2.38
CA ASP A 65 10.43 3.82 3.78
C ASP A 65 10.09 2.47 4.43
N LEU A 66 11.11 1.63 4.62
CA LEU A 66 10.92 0.30 5.19
C LEU A 66 10.93 0.38 6.71
N ARG A 67 9.87 -0.13 7.31
CA ARG A 67 9.67 -0.16 8.76
C ARG A 67 9.71 -1.58 9.29
N PRO A 68 10.14 -1.78 10.54
CA PRO A 68 10.05 -3.11 11.16
C PRO A 68 8.59 -3.50 11.38
N GLU A 69 8.36 -4.78 11.62
CA GLU A 69 7.03 -5.24 11.96
C GLU A 69 6.55 -4.64 13.28
N PRO A 70 5.28 -4.23 13.37
CA PRO A 70 4.73 -3.80 14.65
C PRO A 70 4.75 -4.97 15.65
N GLY A 71 4.90 -4.65 16.94
CA GLY A 71 4.77 -5.64 17.99
C GLY A 71 3.31 -6.04 18.22
N ALA A 72 2.91 -6.26 19.48
CA ALA A 72 1.52 -6.57 19.80
C ALA A 72 0.60 -5.43 19.35
N VAL A 73 -0.48 -5.78 18.61
CA VAL A 73 -1.37 -4.82 17.98
C VAL A 73 -2.75 -4.90 18.63
N PRO A 74 -3.30 -3.77 19.13
CA PRO A 74 -4.67 -3.77 19.66
C PRO A 74 -5.68 -3.92 18.52
N GLN A 75 -6.80 -4.57 18.80
CA GLN A 75 -7.87 -4.73 17.83
C GLN A 75 -8.61 -3.40 17.65
N ARG A 76 -8.59 -2.82 16.46
CA ARG A 76 -9.23 -1.55 16.10
C ARG A 76 -10.20 -1.67 14.93
N VAL A 77 -10.08 -2.74 14.14
CA VAL A 77 -10.93 -3.00 12.98
C VAL A 77 -11.37 -4.47 13.01
N ARG A 78 -12.25 -4.83 12.11
CA ARG A 78 -12.91 -6.14 12.10
C ARG A 78 -11.95 -7.29 11.81
N ASP A 79 -11.01 -7.09 10.87
CA ASP A 79 -10.05 -8.11 10.46
C ASP A 79 -8.72 -7.87 11.19
N PRO A 80 -8.18 -8.87 11.93
CA PRO A 80 -6.88 -8.72 12.59
C PRO A 80 -5.71 -8.39 11.67
N ASP A 81 -5.74 -8.84 10.41
CA ASP A 81 -4.71 -8.49 9.43
C ASP A 81 -4.74 -6.99 9.10
N ASP A 82 -5.92 -6.38 9.12
CA ASP A 82 -6.08 -4.94 8.92
C ASP A 82 -5.60 -4.13 10.13
N ASP A 83 -5.70 -4.67 11.35
CA ASP A 83 -5.13 -4.02 12.54
C ASP A 83 -3.61 -3.86 12.41
N TYR A 84 -2.96 -4.83 11.82
CA TYR A 84 -1.53 -4.77 11.51
C TYR A 84 -1.21 -3.58 10.59
N LEU A 85 -1.99 -3.40 9.53
CA LEU A 85 -1.82 -2.27 8.61
C LEU A 85 -2.07 -0.93 9.31
N VAL A 86 -3.08 -0.86 10.16
CA VAL A 86 -3.40 0.35 10.94
C VAL A 86 -2.24 0.71 11.86
N ALA A 87 -1.68 -0.27 12.57
CA ALA A 87 -0.57 -0.04 13.47
C ALA A 87 0.69 0.46 12.73
N LEU A 88 0.98 -0.12 11.57
CA LEU A 88 2.12 0.30 10.76
C LEU A 88 1.91 1.73 10.22
N GLY A 89 0.71 2.04 9.77
CA GLY A 89 0.35 3.38 9.29
C GLY A 89 0.47 4.44 10.38
N ASP A 90 -0.01 4.14 11.59
CA ASP A 90 0.09 5.05 12.73
C ASP A 90 1.56 5.29 13.12
N ALA A 91 2.36 4.24 13.19
CA ALA A 91 3.77 4.35 13.55
C ALA A 91 4.57 5.21 12.56
N ALA A 92 4.20 5.19 11.30
CA ALA A 92 4.86 5.95 10.23
C ALA A 92 4.17 7.28 9.92
N GLU A 93 3.07 7.59 10.59
CA GLU A 93 2.23 8.76 10.29
C GLU A 93 1.80 8.79 8.82
N ALA A 94 1.49 7.62 8.27
CA ALA A 94 1.14 7.44 6.87
C ALA A 94 -0.36 7.24 6.68
N VAL A 95 -0.88 7.74 5.56
CA VAL A 95 -2.26 7.48 5.14
C VAL A 95 -2.34 6.09 4.52
N ILE A 96 -3.33 5.29 4.91
CA ILE A 96 -3.54 3.97 4.32
C ILE A 96 -4.25 4.13 2.97
N VAL A 97 -3.65 3.58 1.92
CA VAL A 97 -4.23 3.57 0.58
C VAL A 97 -4.74 2.15 0.31
N THR A 98 -6.05 2.00 0.16
CA THR A 98 -6.68 0.67 0.09
C THR A 98 -7.97 0.70 -0.73
N GLY A 99 -8.37 -0.48 -1.24
CA GLY A 99 -9.71 -0.70 -1.78
C GLY A 99 -10.65 -1.40 -0.82
N ASP A 100 -10.18 -1.73 0.39
CA ASP A 100 -10.95 -2.47 1.38
C ASP A 100 -11.95 -1.56 2.10
N ALA A 101 -13.25 -1.87 1.97
CA ALA A 101 -14.31 -1.10 2.59
C ALA A 101 -14.19 -1.06 4.13
N ASP A 102 -13.74 -2.14 4.77
CA ASP A 102 -13.60 -2.17 6.22
C ASP A 102 -12.59 -1.13 6.70
N LEU A 103 -11.49 -0.93 5.98
CA LEU A 103 -10.51 0.10 6.31
C LEU A 103 -10.99 1.51 5.94
N LEU A 104 -11.69 1.65 4.80
CA LEU A 104 -12.22 2.95 4.37
C LEU A 104 -13.31 3.47 5.32
N GLU A 105 -14.09 2.58 5.92
CA GLU A 105 -15.17 2.91 6.85
C GLU A 105 -14.71 3.01 8.30
N ALA A 106 -13.48 2.57 8.62
CA ALA A 106 -12.96 2.60 9.96
C ALA A 106 -12.69 4.03 10.43
N ASP A 107 -12.86 4.28 11.72
CA ASP A 107 -12.57 5.57 12.34
C ASP A 107 -11.06 5.70 12.58
N LEU A 108 -10.37 6.16 11.56
CA LEU A 108 -8.90 6.32 11.58
C LEU A 108 -8.53 7.81 11.42
N THR A 109 -7.38 8.18 11.94
CA THR A 109 -6.84 9.54 11.83
C THR A 109 -5.39 9.47 11.36
N PRO A 110 -5.09 9.85 10.11
CA PRO A 110 -6.04 10.27 9.07
C PRO A 110 -6.88 9.09 8.54
N PRO A 111 -8.05 9.35 7.92
CA PRO A 111 -8.85 8.29 7.32
C PRO A 111 -8.11 7.59 6.19
N ALA A 112 -8.37 6.29 5.99
CA ALA A 112 -7.90 5.57 4.82
C ALA A 112 -8.52 6.16 3.55
N ILE A 113 -7.80 6.12 2.45
CA ILE A 113 -8.26 6.64 1.16
C ILE A 113 -8.10 5.59 0.07
N THR A 114 -8.85 5.77 -1.03
CA THR A 114 -8.69 4.92 -2.21
C THR A 114 -7.48 5.35 -3.03
N ALA A 115 -7.02 4.46 -3.90
CA ALA A 115 -5.97 4.79 -4.86
C ALA A 115 -6.37 5.97 -5.75
N ARG A 116 -7.64 6.03 -6.16
CA ARG A 116 -8.16 7.13 -6.96
C ARG A 116 -8.05 8.47 -6.23
N GLU A 117 -8.43 8.50 -4.96
CA GLU A 117 -8.31 9.71 -4.15
C GLU A 117 -6.86 10.16 -4.01
N LEU A 118 -5.94 9.21 -3.82
CA LEU A 118 -4.52 9.53 -3.77
C LEU A 118 -4.05 10.17 -5.08
N LEU A 119 -4.38 9.56 -6.20
CA LEU A 119 -3.98 10.06 -7.52
C LEU A 119 -4.59 11.44 -7.80
N ASP A 120 -5.84 11.65 -7.42
CA ASP A 120 -6.49 12.95 -7.55
C ASP A 120 -5.76 14.03 -6.72
N ARG A 121 -5.38 13.71 -5.49
CA ARG A 121 -4.62 14.63 -4.63
C ARG A 121 -3.25 14.98 -5.20
N LEU A 122 -2.64 14.05 -5.96
CA LEU A 122 -1.35 14.26 -6.60
C LEU A 122 -1.46 14.94 -7.98
N GLY A 123 -2.68 15.13 -8.49
CA GLY A 123 -2.90 15.65 -9.83
C GLY A 123 -2.67 14.64 -10.94
N TRP A 124 -2.72 13.36 -10.64
CA TRP A 124 -2.53 12.25 -11.57
C TRP A 124 -3.87 11.73 -12.09
N THR A 125 -4.51 12.45 -12.93
CA THR A 125 -5.83 12.08 -13.49
C THR A 125 -5.75 11.53 -14.92
#